data_afe2a295f92659debcc054133835d59b
#
_entry.id   afe2a295f92659debcc054133835d59b
#
_cell.length_a   1.000
_cell.length_b   1.000
_cell.length_c   1.000
_cell.angle_alpha   90.00
_cell.angle_beta   90.00
_cell.angle_gamma   90.00
#
_symmetry.space_group_name_H-M   'P 1'
#
loop_
_entity.id
_entity.type
_entity.pdbx_description
1 polymer ?
#
loop_
_entity_poly.entity_id
_entity_poly.type
_entity_poly.pdbx_seq_one_letter_code
_entity_poly.pdbx_strand_id
1 'polypeptide(L)'
;YRPEEMLVICPSESGLTRGPVEIVKQARSLGIPCVCTVQSGGSPLERYCDVVIVKPSGKELALPSTKGYSVGLLVLLLCLLEGARVKGSVGQAEYGQINQSLASLGGSCQSIAGQTVKWFLRRQYPVMKPPFYRIIGYGANYGTAVEGALKMMESHKRMTAAYELEEFLH
;
A
#
# COMPACT_ATOMS: atom_id res chain seq x y z
N TYR A 1 -24.63 7.44 8.08
CA TYR A 1 -23.85 7.57 6.82
C TYR A 1 -24.84 7.57 5.67
N ARG A 2 -24.63 8.49 4.71
CA ARG A 2 -25.44 8.61 3.51
C ARG A 2 -24.68 8.00 2.33
N PRO A 3 -25.24 7.00 1.62
CA PRO A 3 -24.55 6.32 0.51
C PRO A 3 -24.01 7.27 -0.55
N GLU A 4 -24.74 8.34 -0.85
CA GLU A 4 -24.37 9.38 -1.82
C GLU A 4 -23.16 10.23 -1.44
N GLU A 5 -22.73 10.17 -0.18
CA GLU A 5 -21.54 10.85 0.34
C GLU A 5 -20.36 9.91 0.54
N MET A 6 -20.50 8.65 0.15
CA MET A 6 -19.51 7.61 0.39
C MET A 6 -18.83 7.19 -0.93
N LEU A 7 -17.59 6.77 -0.81
CA LEU A 7 -16.82 6.09 -1.82
C LEU A 7 -16.07 4.95 -1.18
N VAL A 8 -16.19 3.75 -1.72
CA VAL A 8 -15.38 2.61 -1.30
C VAL A 8 -14.17 2.47 -2.22
N ILE A 9 -12.97 2.57 -1.65
CA ILE A 9 -11.72 2.27 -2.36
C ILE A 9 -11.20 0.94 -1.82
N CYS A 10 -11.06 -0.05 -2.69
CA CYS A 10 -10.67 -1.41 -2.33
C CYS A 10 -9.35 -1.79 -3.01
N PRO A 11 -8.19 -1.53 -2.35
CA PRO A 11 -6.91 -2.01 -2.86
C PRO A 11 -6.82 -3.53 -2.69
N SER A 12 -6.47 -4.22 -3.78
CA SER A 12 -6.22 -5.65 -3.76
C SER A 12 -5.03 -5.99 -4.64
N GLU A 13 -4.36 -7.09 -4.35
CA GLU A 13 -3.32 -7.62 -5.22
C GLU A 13 -3.95 -8.54 -6.28
N SER A 14 -4.60 -9.59 -5.84
CA SER A 14 -5.19 -10.61 -6.74
C SER A 14 -6.65 -10.33 -7.12
N GLY A 15 -7.38 -9.53 -6.36
CA GLY A 15 -8.84 -9.38 -6.49
C GLY A 15 -9.65 -10.65 -6.18
N LEU A 16 -9.00 -11.68 -5.60
CA LEU A 16 -9.62 -12.98 -5.31
C LEU A 16 -10.04 -13.13 -3.84
N THR A 17 -9.53 -12.29 -2.96
CA THR A 17 -9.79 -12.40 -1.52
C THR A 17 -11.25 -12.15 -1.23
N ARG A 18 -11.89 -13.11 -0.55
CA ARG A 18 -13.34 -13.13 -0.30
C ARG A 18 -13.85 -11.89 0.44
N GLY A 19 -13.15 -11.48 1.51
CA GLY A 19 -13.56 -10.34 2.35
C GLY A 19 -13.75 -9.04 1.53
N PRO A 20 -12.75 -8.56 0.81
CA PRO A 20 -12.87 -7.41 -0.11
C PRO A 20 -14.01 -7.55 -1.13
N VAL A 21 -14.17 -8.73 -1.73
CA VAL A 21 -15.24 -8.98 -2.72
C VAL A 21 -16.63 -8.80 -2.09
N GLU A 22 -16.86 -9.37 -0.90
CA GLU A 22 -18.16 -9.26 -0.21
C GLU A 22 -18.43 -7.81 0.24
N ILE A 23 -17.41 -7.08 0.72
CA ILE A 23 -17.55 -5.67 1.11
C ILE A 23 -17.98 -4.82 -0.09
N VAL A 24 -17.29 -4.94 -1.22
CA VAL A 24 -17.61 -4.16 -2.42
C VAL A 24 -18.97 -4.53 -2.97
N LYS A 25 -19.33 -5.82 -2.96
CA LYS A 25 -20.65 -6.29 -3.35
C LYS A 25 -21.78 -5.68 -2.51
N GLN A 26 -21.57 -5.63 -1.18
CA GLN A 26 -22.50 -4.99 -0.27
C GLN A 26 -22.58 -3.48 -0.50
N ALA A 27 -21.44 -2.79 -0.64
CA ALA A 27 -21.41 -1.36 -0.92
C ALA A 27 -22.18 -1.02 -2.20
N ARG A 28 -21.97 -1.79 -3.27
CA ARG A 28 -22.71 -1.63 -4.52
C ARG A 28 -24.22 -1.85 -4.36
N SER A 29 -24.67 -2.81 -3.55
CA SER A 29 -26.09 -3.02 -3.29
C SER A 29 -26.76 -1.86 -2.55
N LEU A 30 -25.96 -1.04 -1.86
CA LEU A 30 -26.37 0.19 -1.19
C LEU A 30 -26.25 1.44 -2.09
N GLY A 31 -25.86 1.28 -3.34
CA GLY A 31 -25.66 2.40 -4.28
C GLY A 31 -24.37 3.19 -4.03
N ILE A 32 -23.43 2.66 -3.25
CA ILE A 32 -22.16 3.33 -2.96
C ILE A 32 -21.17 3.07 -4.11
N PRO A 33 -20.58 4.11 -4.71
CA PRO A 33 -19.55 3.95 -5.73
C PRO A 33 -18.34 3.19 -5.22
N CYS A 34 -17.79 2.30 -6.05
CA CYS A 34 -16.67 1.45 -5.69
C CYS A 34 -15.54 1.56 -6.70
N VAL A 35 -14.32 1.74 -6.20
CA VAL A 35 -13.07 1.72 -6.97
C VAL A 35 -12.21 0.60 -6.46
N CYS A 36 -11.62 -0.20 -7.32
CA CYS A 36 -10.60 -1.17 -6.90
C CYS A 36 -9.28 -0.98 -7.64
N THR A 37 -8.21 -1.39 -6.98
CA THR A 37 -6.91 -1.57 -7.63
C THR A 37 -6.55 -3.05 -7.61
N VAL A 38 -6.06 -3.57 -8.74
CA VAL A 38 -5.66 -4.98 -8.87
C VAL A 38 -4.32 -5.08 -9.61
N GLN A 39 -3.60 -6.18 -9.45
CA GLN A 39 -2.36 -6.42 -10.17
C GLN A 39 -2.58 -6.80 -11.63
N SER A 40 -3.63 -7.57 -11.88
CA SER A 40 -4.03 -7.99 -13.23
C SER A 40 -5.54 -8.01 -13.35
N GLY A 41 -6.05 -7.72 -14.54
CA GLY A 41 -7.48 -7.72 -14.80
C GLY A 41 -8.10 -9.12 -14.81
N GLY A 42 -9.45 -9.17 -14.72
CA GLY A 42 -10.26 -10.38 -14.81
C GLY A 42 -10.61 -11.02 -13.46
N SER A 43 -10.40 -10.32 -12.36
CA SER A 43 -10.71 -10.82 -11.01
C SER A 43 -12.19 -10.69 -10.64
N PRO A 44 -12.70 -11.52 -9.70
CA PRO A 44 -14.06 -11.40 -9.18
C PRO A 44 -14.39 -10.04 -8.58
N LEU A 45 -13.43 -9.36 -7.94
CA LEU A 45 -13.59 -8.04 -7.33
C LEU A 45 -14.05 -6.99 -8.34
N GLU A 46 -13.51 -7.02 -9.54
CA GLU A 46 -13.77 -6.05 -10.60
C GLU A 46 -15.24 -6.00 -11.04
N ARG A 47 -15.95 -7.12 -10.93
CA ARG A 47 -17.39 -7.23 -11.33
C ARG A 47 -18.29 -6.32 -10.52
N TYR A 48 -17.85 -5.87 -9.37
CA TYR A 48 -18.63 -5.06 -8.43
C TYR A 48 -18.09 -3.63 -8.28
N CYS A 49 -17.05 -3.27 -9.02
CA CYS A 49 -16.44 -1.94 -8.99
C CYS A 49 -16.88 -1.12 -10.22
N ASP A 50 -17.10 0.16 -10.00
CA ASP A 50 -17.41 1.12 -11.08
C ASP A 50 -16.15 1.54 -11.82
N VAL A 51 -15.01 1.56 -11.11
CA VAL A 51 -13.68 1.84 -11.67
C VAL A 51 -12.68 0.79 -11.23
N VAL A 52 -11.95 0.27 -12.20
CA VAL A 52 -10.88 -0.71 -12.00
C VAL A 52 -9.56 -0.09 -12.44
N ILE A 53 -8.59 -0.07 -11.54
CA ILE A 53 -7.24 0.42 -11.81
C ILE A 53 -6.28 -0.77 -11.78
N VAL A 54 -5.75 -1.15 -12.92
CA VAL A 54 -4.72 -2.18 -13.01
C VAL A 54 -3.37 -1.56 -12.67
N LYS A 55 -2.74 -2.05 -11.62
CA LYS A 55 -1.45 -1.53 -11.16
C LYS A 55 -0.33 -1.91 -12.13
N PRO A 56 0.54 -0.96 -12.53
CA PRO A 56 1.64 -1.24 -13.45
C PRO A 56 2.84 -1.92 -12.77
N SER A 57 2.61 -2.68 -11.71
CA SER A 57 3.65 -3.36 -10.94
C SER A 57 4.24 -4.59 -11.64
N GLY A 58 3.54 -5.11 -12.64
CA GLY A 58 3.85 -6.42 -13.20
C GLY A 58 3.72 -7.54 -12.17
N LYS A 59 4.04 -8.76 -12.55
CA LYS A 59 3.91 -9.94 -11.67
C LYS A 59 4.86 -9.84 -10.47
N GLU A 60 4.34 -10.07 -9.27
CA GLU A 60 5.15 -10.26 -8.06
C GLU A 60 5.76 -11.67 -8.09
N LEU A 61 7.08 -11.76 -7.92
CA LEU A 61 7.80 -13.02 -7.96
C LEU A 61 8.10 -13.57 -6.57
N ALA A 62 8.12 -12.69 -5.57
CA ALA A 62 8.36 -13.08 -4.19
C ALA A 62 7.06 -13.46 -3.48
N LEU A 63 7.11 -14.45 -2.60
CA LEU A 63 5.97 -14.82 -1.75
C LEU A 63 5.56 -13.63 -0.86
N PRO A 64 6.48 -12.96 -0.13
CA PRO A 64 6.16 -11.71 0.56
C PRO A 64 6.12 -10.59 -0.47
N SER A 65 4.91 -10.23 -0.92
CA SER A 65 4.73 -9.14 -1.88
C SER A 65 5.19 -7.81 -1.27
N THR A 66 6.13 -7.15 -1.92
CA THR A 66 6.67 -5.84 -1.50
C THR A 66 6.43 -4.78 -2.54
N LYS A 67 6.67 -5.10 -3.80
CA LYS A 67 6.46 -4.21 -4.94
C LYS A 67 4.96 -3.88 -5.10
N GLY A 68 4.08 -4.85 -4.92
CA GLY A 68 2.64 -4.67 -4.95
C GLY A 68 2.14 -3.65 -3.94
N TYR A 69 2.70 -3.65 -2.72
CA TYR A 69 2.39 -2.64 -1.70
C TYR A 69 2.84 -1.24 -2.12
N SER A 70 4.10 -1.07 -2.50
CA SER A 70 4.66 0.25 -2.85
C SER A 70 3.95 0.87 -4.06
N VAL A 71 3.67 0.07 -5.10
CA VAL A 71 2.93 0.54 -6.27
C VAL A 71 1.46 0.81 -5.94
N GLY A 72 0.85 -0.03 -5.09
CA GLY A 72 -0.52 0.20 -4.61
C GLY A 72 -0.65 1.52 -3.88
N LEU A 73 0.28 1.84 -2.97
CA LEU A 73 0.32 3.10 -2.25
C LEU A 73 0.49 4.29 -3.22
N LEU A 74 1.41 4.19 -4.18
CA LEU A 74 1.63 5.23 -5.18
C LEU A 74 0.37 5.48 -6.03
N VAL A 75 -0.31 4.43 -6.47
CA VAL A 75 -1.56 4.55 -7.25
C VAL A 75 -2.63 5.28 -6.43
N LEU A 76 -2.81 4.93 -5.14
CA LEU A 76 -3.76 5.61 -4.27
C LEU A 76 -3.40 7.09 -4.08
N LEU A 77 -2.12 7.42 -3.88
CA LEU A 77 -1.66 8.81 -3.77
C LEU A 77 -1.93 9.61 -5.04
N LEU A 78 -1.70 9.02 -6.22
CA LEU A 78 -2.01 9.65 -7.51
C LEU A 78 -3.52 9.87 -7.69
N CYS A 79 -4.36 8.92 -7.30
CA CYS A 79 -5.81 9.08 -7.32
C CYS A 79 -6.27 10.22 -6.40
N LEU A 80 -5.72 10.30 -5.19
CA LEU A 80 -6.04 11.37 -4.23
C LEU A 80 -5.58 12.74 -4.74
N LEU A 81 -4.38 12.80 -5.30
CA LEU A 81 -3.81 14.03 -5.87
C LEU A 81 -4.67 14.53 -7.05
N GLU A 82 -5.07 13.64 -7.95
CA GLU A 82 -5.94 13.99 -9.07
C GLU A 82 -7.33 14.43 -8.57
N GLY A 83 -7.90 13.75 -7.60
CA GLY A 83 -9.16 14.15 -6.97
C GLY A 83 -9.09 15.53 -6.32
N ALA A 84 -7.99 15.83 -5.62
CA ALA A 84 -7.74 17.14 -5.03
C ALA A 84 -7.61 18.25 -6.09
N ARG A 85 -6.93 17.96 -7.21
CA ARG A 85 -6.81 18.87 -8.35
C ARG A 85 -8.18 19.17 -8.97
N VAL A 86 -8.97 18.14 -9.24
CA VAL A 86 -10.32 18.29 -9.83
C VAL A 86 -11.26 19.09 -8.91
N LYS A 87 -11.15 18.90 -7.59
CA LYS A 87 -11.90 19.68 -6.60
C LYS A 87 -11.37 21.10 -6.38
N GLY A 88 -10.24 21.47 -7.00
CA GLY A 88 -9.61 22.76 -6.78
C GLY A 88 -8.93 22.93 -5.41
N SER A 89 -8.74 21.84 -4.67
CA SER A 89 -8.06 21.86 -3.36
C SER A 89 -6.53 21.95 -3.50
N VAL A 90 -6.01 21.61 -4.67
CA VAL A 90 -4.60 21.70 -5.04
C VAL A 90 -4.47 22.50 -6.33
N GLY A 91 -3.67 23.56 -6.30
CA GLY A 91 -3.40 24.39 -7.48
C GLY A 91 -2.49 23.70 -8.49
N GLN A 92 -2.53 24.18 -9.76
CA GLN A 92 -1.77 23.56 -10.86
C GLN A 92 -0.26 23.49 -10.59
N ALA A 93 0.32 24.53 -9.99
CA ALA A 93 1.74 24.57 -9.67
C ALA A 93 2.12 23.54 -8.61
N GLU A 94 1.34 23.47 -7.54
CA GLU A 94 1.53 22.49 -6.46
C GLU A 94 1.33 21.05 -6.95
N TYR A 95 0.29 20.82 -7.74
CA TYR A 95 0.07 19.53 -8.42
C TYR A 95 1.29 19.10 -9.22
N GLY A 96 1.87 20.02 -10.02
CA GLY A 96 3.06 19.75 -10.81
C GLY A 96 4.27 19.38 -9.95
N GLN A 97 4.50 20.11 -8.85
CA GLN A 97 5.61 19.84 -7.91
C GLN A 97 5.48 18.47 -7.23
N ILE A 98 4.27 18.15 -6.73
CA ILE A 98 4.02 16.85 -6.09
C ILE A 98 4.20 15.72 -7.10
N ASN A 99 3.65 15.86 -8.31
CA ASN A 99 3.75 14.84 -9.35
C ASN A 99 5.21 14.59 -9.77
N GLN A 100 6.00 15.65 -9.90
CA GLN A 100 7.44 15.55 -10.18
C GLN A 100 8.19 14.84 -9.05
N SER A 101 7.84 15.13 -7.79
CA SER A 101 8.43 14.46 -6.63
C SER A 101 8.09 12.96 -6.64
N LEU A 102 6.84 12.61 -6.92
CA LEU A 102 6.43 11.20 -7.04
C LEU A 102 7.15 10.48 -8.19
N ALA A 103 7.33 11.14 -9.33
CA ALA A 103 8.06 10.59 -10.47
C ALA A 103 9.54 10.28 -10.16
N SER A 104 10.16 11.03 -9.24
CA SER A 104 11.55 10.82 -8.84
C SER A 104 11.75 9.64 -7.85
N LEU A 105 10.69 9.11 -7.27
CA LEU A 105 10.78 8.05 -6.24
C LEU A 105 11.44 6.78 -6.74
N GLY A 106 11.28 6.44 -8.03
CA GLY A 106 11.86 5.21 -8.58
C GLY A 106 13.37 5.09 -8.39
N GLY A 107 14.10 6.16 -8.68
CA GLY A 107 15.54 6.22 -8.46
C GLY A 107 15.94 6.14 -6.99
N SER A 108 15.20 6.83 -6.12
CA SER A 108 15.41 6.79 -4.68
C SER A 108 15.15 5.39 -4.11
N CYS A 109 14.07 4.73 -4.51
CA CYS A 109 13.75 3.35 -4.10
C CYS A 109 14.86 2.37 -4.51
N GLN A 110 15.35 2.47 -5.72
CA GLN A 110 16.45 1.61 -6.21
C GLN A 110 17.74 1.83 -5.42
N SER A 111 18.09 3.08 -5.14
CA SER A 111 19.25 3.44 -4.33
C SER A 111 19.14 2.90 -2.90
N ILE A 112 18.00 3.12 -2.25
CA ILE A 112 17.74 2.64 -0.88
C ILE A 112 17.80 1.11 -0.84
N ALA A 113 17.18 0.42 -1.79
CA ALA A 113 17.22 -1.04 -1.85
C ALA A 113 18.65 -1.56 -1.95
N GLY A 114 19.48 -0.98 -2.83
CA GLY A 114 20.88 -1.36 -2.97
C GLY A 114 21.71 -1.09 -1.72
N GLN A 115 21.48 0.01 -1.02
CA GLN A 115 22.14 0.34 0.24
C GLN A 115 21.70 -0.61 1.36
N THR A 116 20.41 -0.93 1.43
CA THR A 116 19.84 -1.84 2.44
C THR A 116 20.40 -3.24 2.30
N VAL A 117 20.53 -3.77 1.08
CA VAL A 117 21.15 -5.08 0.84
C VAL A 117 22.59 -5.10 1.34
N LYS A 118 23.38 -4.08 0.99
CA LYS A 118 24.79 -3.98 1.47
C LYS A 118 24.87 -3.88 3.00
N TRP A 119 23.99 -3.11 3.61
CA TRP A 119 23.92 -2.99 5.07
C TRP A 119 23.55 -4.33 5.72
N PHE A 120 22.53 -5.01 5.20
CA PHE A 120 22.07 -6.31 5.70
C PHE A 120 23.15 -7.37 5.62
N LEU A 121 23.84 -7.51 4.49
CA LEU A 121 24.90 -8.50 4.31
C LEU A 121 26.05 -8.34 5.31
N ARG A 122 26.31 -7.11 5.75
CA ARG A 122 27.33 -6.84 6.80
C ARG A 122 26.86 -7.14 8.21
N ARG A 123 25.56 -7.21 8.44
CA ARG A 123 24.92 -7.32 9.76
C ARG A 123 23.93 -8.47 9.89
N GLN A 124 23.91 -9.37 8.93
CA GLN A 124 22.92 -10.46 8.90
C GLN A 124 22.87 -11.26 10.20
N TYR A 125 24.01 -11.58 10.79
CA TYR A 125 24.04 -12.36 12.03
C TYR A 125 23.35 -11.64 13.20
N PRO A 126 23.73 -10.43 13.62
CA PRO A 126 23.03 -9.74 14.69
C PRO A 126 21.59 -9.40 14.36
N VAL A 127 21.25 -9.12 13.09
CA VAL A 127 19.87 -8.84 12.66
C VAL A 127 19.01 -10.10 12.71
N MET A 128 19.53 -11.26 12.35
CA MET A 128 18.77 -12.52 12.31
C MET A 128 18.74 -13.29 13.64
N LYS A 129 19.54 -12.88 14.64
CA LYS A 129 19.62 -13.55 15.93
C LYS A 129 18.37 -13.40 16.81
N PRO A 130 17.74 -12.22 16.93
CA PRO A 130 16.61 -12.02 17.84
C PRO A 130 15.46 -12.99 17.59
N PRO A 131 14.80 -13.50 18.65
CA PRO A 131 13.66 -14.40 18.49
C PRO A 131 12.36 -13.68 18.06
N PHE A 132 12.30 -12.37 18.25
CA PHE A 132 11.18 -11.52 17.85
C PHE A 132 11.68 -10.13 17.46
N TYR A 133 10.83 -9.39 16.74
CA TYR A 133 11.11 -8.03 16.28
C TYR A 133 9.96 -7.08 16.60
N ARG A 134 10.31 -5.82 16.81
CA ARG A 134 9.36 -4.72 16.89
C ARG A 134 9.72 -3.68 15.84
N ILE A 135 8.74 -3.30 15.05
CA ILE A 135 8.88 -2.24 14.05
C ILE A 135 8.09 -1.04 14.55
N ILE A 136 8.74 0.09 14.65
CA ILE A 136 8.13 1.30 15.19
C ILE A 136 7.91 2.28 14.06
N GLY A 137 6.70 2.82 13.95
CA GLY A 137 6.33 3.86 12.99
C GLY A 137 5.64 5.02 13.70
N TYR A 138 5.78 6.22 13.14
CA TYR A 138 5.12 7.42 13.62
C TYR A 138 4.26 8.04 12.53
N GLY A 139 3.05 8.47 12.86
CA GLY A 139 2.11 9.09 11.93
C GLY A 139 1.84 8.18 10.71
N ALA A 140 1.96 8.71 9.50
CA ALA A 140 1.73 7.95 8.26
C ALA A 140 2.65 6.72 8.12
N ASN A 141 3.84 6.75 8.73
CA ASN A 141 4.78 5.63 8.67
C ASN A 141 4.35 4.44 9.56
N TYR A 142 3.36 4.60 10.44
CA TYR A 142 2.82 3.47 11.19
C TYR A 142 2.21 2.40 10.25
N GLY A 143 1.47 2.82 9.22
CA GLY A 143 0.97 1.88 8.21
C GLY A 143 2.08 1.09 7.51
N THR A 144 3.21 1.75 7.20
CA THR A 144 4.39 1.09 6.65
C THR A 144 5.06 0.15 7.67
N ALA A 145 5.06 0.50 8.96
CA ALA A 145 5.56 -0.38 10.01
C ALA A 145 4.72 -1.66 10.14
N VAL A 146 3.39 -1.55 10.03
CA VAL A 146 2.46 -2.70 10.04
C VAL A 146 2.74 -3.63 8.85
N GLU A 147 2.86 -3.09 7.65
CA GLU A 147 3.20 -3.87 6.45
C GLU A 147 4.59 -4.51 6.59
N GLY A 148 5.58 -3.77 7.08
CA GLY A 148 6.92 -4.29 7.34
C GLY A 148 6.91 -5.47 8.32
N ALA A 149 6.12 -5.39 9.39
CA ALA A 149 5.96 -6.49 10.34
C ALA A 149 5.36 -7.73 9.68
N LEU A 150 4.34 -7.55 8.84
CA LEU A 150 3.75 -8.64 8.07
C LEU A 150 4.79 -9.28 7.14
N LYS A 151 5.54 -8.50 6.38
CA LYS A 151 6.57 -9.01 5.46
C LYS A 151 7.67 -9.76 6.19
N MET A 152 8.06 -9.30 7.37
CA MET A 152 9.03 -10.03 8.20
C MET A 152 8.46 -11.37 8.68
N MET A 153 7.22 -11.42 9.15
CA MET A 153 6.57 -12.69 9.55
C MET A 153 6.45 -13.66 8.36
N GLU A 154 6.09 -13.17 7.20
CA GLU A 154 5.98 -13.98 5.98
C GLU A 154 7.34 -14.55 5.54
N SER A 155 8.42 -13.77 5.68
CA SER A 155 9.77 -14.14 5.21
C SER A 155 10.47 -15.12 6.13
N HIS A 156 10.64 -14.78 7.41
CA HIS A 156 11.47 -15.57 8.34
C HIS A 156 10.69 -16.27 9.45
N LYS A 157 9.35 -16.18 9.43
CA LYS A 157 8.45 -16.91 10.35
C LYS A 157 8.66 -16.62 11.84
N ARG A 158 9.27 -15.47 12.19
CA ARG A 158 9.43 -15.04 13.57
C ARG A 158 8.37 -14.03 13.94
N MET A 159 8.00 -14.02 15.20
CA MET A 159 7.04 -13.06 15.72
C MET A 159 7.55 -11.63 15.49
N THR A 160 6.76 -10.84 14.82
CA THR A 160 7.06 -9.43 14.56
C THR A 160 5.78 -8.62 14.79
N ALA A 161 5.89 -7.53 15.53
CA ALA A 161 4.78 -6.62 15.81
C ALA A 161 5.14 -5.19 15.40
N ALA A 162 4.15 -4.46 14.93
CA ALA A 162 4.29 -3.03 14.69
C ALA A 162 3.71 -2.24 15.86
N TYR A 163 4.36 -1.14 16.18
CA TYR A 163 3.94 -0.20 17.22
C TYR A 163 3.94 1.22 16.67
N GLU A 164 2.95 1.98 17.07
CA GLU A 164 3.02 3.42 16.99
C GLU A 164 4.05 3.91 18.03
N LEU A 165 4.79 4.98 17.70
CA LEU A 165 5.92 5.42 18.53
C LEU A 165 5.51 5.76 19.97
N GLU A 166 4.41 6.52 20.15
CA GLU A 166 3.96 6.93 21.46
C GLU A 166 3.48 5.73 22.29
N GLU A 167 2.75 4.80 21.66
CA GLU A 167 2.31 3.56 22.30
C GLU A 167 3.49 2.66 22.70
N PHE A 168 4.60 2.73 21.96
CA PHE A 168 5.81 1.95 22.28
C PHE A 168 6.56 2.50 23.49
N LEU A 169 6.43 3.79 23.79
CA LEU A 169 7.10 4.47 24.91
C LEU A 169 6.38 4.28 26.26
N HIS A 170 5.16 3.76 26.25
CA HIS A 170 4.36 3.44 27.44
C HIS A 170 4.37 1.92 27.70
#